data_33e807770199013fa2fc327e8bfcdf7f
#
_entry.id   33e807770199013fa2fc327e8bfcdf7f
#
_cell.length_a   1.000
_cell.length_b   1.000
_cell.length_c   1.000
_cell.angle_alpha   90.00
_cell.angle_beta   90.00
_cell.angle_gamma   90.00
#
_symmetry.space_group_name_H-M   'P 1'
#
loop_
_entity.id
_entity.type
_entity.pdbx_description
1 polymer ?
#
loop_
_entity_poly.entity_id
_entity_poly.type
_entity_poly.pdbx_seq_one_letter_code
_entity_poly.pdbx_strand_id
1 'polypeptide(L)'
;YENAGKVNNWGIELSVGFNQDLGPVNWNSNLIYSMNRNEIKELLPEYVTDRTTGTTVKSPTEFSVASADSYRMILKEGGTMSDIYATKLKQDLHGDILISNGGVSAEENTFIKVGSAAPKYNLGFRNSFSWKGVELDFLIDARVGGEVISATQALMDQFGVSQQTATARDNGGVPVNNGKLDAEQYYGTVASGKTGLLAHYVYSATNVRLREMSLSYMLPAKWFGEKLNISLSLTGHNLLMFYKKAPFDPELTANT
;
A
#
# COMPACT_ATOMS: atom_id res chain seq x y z
N TYR A 1 22.61 2.25 21.50
CA TYR A 1 22.35 2.45 20.05
C TYR A 1 23.67 2.18 19.32
N GLU A 2 23.66 1.22 18.40
CA GLU A 2 24.78 0.97 17.48
C GLU A 2 24.27 1.10 16.06
N ASN A 3 25.06 1.80 15.20
CA ASN A 3 24.83 1.83 13.75
C ASN A 3 25.45 0.55 13.19
N ALA A 4 24.63 -0.47 13.03
CA ALA A 4 25.15 -1.81 12.75
C ALA A 4 24.67 -2.42 11.45
N GLY A 5 23.84 -1.75 10.66
CA GLY A 5 23.30 -2.28 9.41
C GLY A 5 23.80 -1.52 8.17
N LYS A 6 23.75 -2.17 7.01
CA LYS A 6 23.98 -1.57 5.69
C LYS A 6 22.75 -1.75 4.82
N VAL A 7 22.19 -0.66 4.36
CA VAL A 7 21.08 -0.65 3.39
C VAL A 7 21.56 0.04 2.12
N ASN A 8 21.43 -0.65 1.00
CA ASN A 8 21.61 -0.07 -0.31
C ASN A 8 20.26 0.55 -0.74
N ASN A 9 20.29 1.84 -1.08
CA ASN A 9 19.11 2.56 -1.54
C ASN A 9 19.47 3.27 -2.86
N TRP A 10 18.64 3.06 -3.89
CA TRP A 10 18.81 3.69 -5.19
C TRP A 10 17.45 3.97 -5.82
N GLY A 11 17.39 4.96 -6.67
CA GLY A 11 16.16 5.34 -7.32
C GLY A 11 16.39 6.13 -8.60
N ILE A 12 15.30 6.34 -9.31
CA ILE A 12 15.26 7.17 -10.52
C ILE A 12 14.10 8.15 -10.36
N GLU A 13 14.38 9.41 -10.59
CA GLU A 13 13.39 10.47 -10.70
C GLU A 13 13.54 11.12 -12.07
N LEU A 14 12.43 11.21 -12.80
CA LEU A 14 12.36 11.82 -14.12
C LEU A 14 11.19 12.78 -14.17
N SER A 15 11.45 13.99 -14.69
CA SER A 15 10.41 14.97 -14.94
C SER A 15 10.52 15.47 -16.38
N VAL A 16 9.41 15.39 -17.12
CA VAL A 16 9.33 15.87 -18.51
C VAL A 16 8.23 16.90 -18.59
N GLY A 17 8.63 18.15 -18.83
CA GLY A 17 7.73 19.29 -18.98
C GLY A 17 7.50 19.66 -20.43
N PHE A 18 6.29 20.10 -20.74
CA PHE A 18 5.87 20.62 -22.02
C PHE A 18 5.06 21.91 -21.80
N ASN A 19 5.37 22.92 -22.58
CA ASN A 19 4.64 24.21 -22.56
C ASN A 19 4.31 24.61 -23.99
N GLN A 20 3.03 24.94 -24.25
CA GLN A 20 2.54 25.30 -25.56
C GLN A 20 1.46 26.36 -25.48
N ASP A 21 1.60 27.39 -26.31
CA ASP A 21 0.54 28.36 -26.55
C ASP A 21 -0.41 27.84 -27.65
N LEU A 22 -1.66 27.63 -27.27
CA LEU A 22 -2.75 27.21 -28.14
C LEU A 22 -3.65 28.42 -28.44
N GLY A 23 -3.13 29.38 -29.21
CA GLY A 23 -3.80 30.66 -29.41
C GLY A 23 -3.92 31.46 -28.11
N PRO A 24 -5.15 31.71 -27.59
CA PRO A 24 -5.33 32.47 -26.35
C PRO A 24 -5.15 31.62 -25.07
N VAL A 25 -4.96 30.31 -25.20
CA VAL A 25 -4.79 29.37 -24.07
C VAL A 25 -3.33 28.99 -23.97
N ASN A 26 -2.74 29.19 -22.80
CA ASN A 26 -1.44 28.60 -22.46
C ASN A 26 -1.68 27.23 -21.78
N TRP A 27 -1.03 26.20 -22.30
CA TRP A 27 -1.04 24.86 -21.76
C TRP A 27 0.33 24.47 -21.27
N ASN A 28 0.40 24.10 -19.99
CA ASN A 28 1.59 23.56 -19.36
C ASN A 28 1.28 22.14 -18.89
N SER A 29 2.15 21.18 -19.24
CA SER A 29 1.99 19.77 -18.85
C SER A 29 3.31 19.27 -18.29
N ASN A 30 3.26 18.47 -17.23
CA ASN A 30 4.42 17.84 -16.62
C ASN A 30 4.12 16.40 -16.26
N LEU A 31 4.96 15.47 -16.77
CA LEU A 31 4.94 14.07 -16.42
C LEU A 31 6.10 13.78 -15.48
N ILE A 32 5.80 13.24 -14.30
CA ILE A 32 6.75 12.91 -13.24
C ILE A 32 6.73 11.40 -13.06
N TYR A 33 7.91 10.79 -13.06
CA TYR A 33 8.12 9.38 -12.71
C TYR A 33 9.08 9.32 -11.54
N SER A 34 8.76 8.51 -10.53
CA SER A 34 9.68 8.23 -9.43
C SER A 34 9.65 6.74 -9.07
N MET A 35 10.84 6.20 -8.85
CA MET A 35 11.05 4.83 -8.41
C MET A 35 12.15 4.82 -7.35
N ASN A 36 11.93 4.12 -6.26
CA ASN A 36 12.93 3.86 -5.25
C ASN A 36 13.02 2.36 -4.95
N ARG A 37 14.24 1.86 -4.74
CA ARG A 37 14.54 0.50 -4.33
C ARG A 37 15.51 0.52 -3.17
N ASN A 38 15.21 -0.27 -2.17
CA ASN A 38 16.13 -0.50 -1.07
C ASN A 38 16.38 -2.00 -0.90
N GLU A 39 17.54 -2.34 -0.40
CA GLU A 39 17.95 -3.71 -0.10
C GLU A 39 18.82 -3.69 1.15
N ILE A 40 18.47 -4.50 2.11
CA ILE A 40 19.25 -4.69 3.33
C ILE A 40 20.43 -5.61 2.98
N LYS A 41 21.65 -5.06 2.95
CA LYS A 41 22.86 -5.81 2.64
C LYS A 41 23.47 -6.48 3.87
N GLU A 42 23.32 -5.85 5.01
CA GLU A 42 23.82 -6.33 6.30
C GLU A 42 22.88 -5.80 7.38
N LEU A 43 22.39 -6.67 8.22
CA LEU A 43 21.46 -6.29 9.28
C LEU A 43 22.22 -5.96 10.58
N LEU A 44 23.11 -6.86 10.97
CA LEU A 44 24.03 -6.73 12.09
C LEU A 44 25.34 -7.48 11.78
N PRO A 45 26.45 -7.14 12.44
CA PRO A 45 27.64 -7.99 12.45
C PRO A 45 27.28 -9.40 12.94
N GLU A 46 27.93 -10.44 12.42
CA GLU A 46 27.62 -11.83 12.75
C GLU A 46 27.63 -12.10 14.27
N TYR A 47 28.47 -11.39 14.99
CA TYR A 47 28.57 -11.46 16.44
C TYR A 47 28.53 -10.06 17.06
N VAL A 48 27.78 -9.92 18.12
CA VAL A 48 27.71 -8.68 18.93
C VAL A 48 28.15 -8.97 20.35
N THR A 49 29.04 -8.12 20.86
CA THR A 49 29.48 -8.20 22.28
C THR A 49 28.62 -7.28 23.11
N ASP A 50 27.92 -7.85 24.07
CA ASP A 50 27.21 -7.08 25.11
C ASP A 50 28.25 -6.32 25.96
N ARG A 51 28.18 -5.00 25.88
CA ARG A 51 29.13 -4.12 26.60
C ARG A 51 29.00 -4.19 28.12
N THR A 52 27.85 -4.64 28.62
CA THR A 52 27.61 -4.74 30.05
C THR A 52 28.16 -6.02 30.66
N THR A 53 27.98 -7.13 29.93
CA THR A 53 28.39 -8.47 30.39
C THR A 53 29.69 -8.94 29.79
N GLY A 54 30.18 -8.30 28.71
CA GLY A 54 31.32 -8.75 27.93
C GLY A 54 31.08 -10.04 27.12
N THR A 55 29.84 -10.54 27.12
CA THR A 55 29.49 -11.78 26.45
C THR A 55 29.27 -11.54 24.95
N THR A 56 29.93 -12.31 24.10
CA THR A 56 29.72 -12.28 22.65
C THR A 56 28.64 -13.28 22.26
N VAL A 57 27.59 -12.81 21.63
CA VAL A 57 26.47 -13.63 21.15
C VAL A 57 26.30 -13.50 19.64
N LYS A 58 25.80 -14.55 19.02
CA LYS A 58 25.47 -14.51 17.58
C LYS A 58 24.26 -13.57 17.39
N SER A 59 24.39 -12.69 16.41
CA SER A 59 23.33 -11.73 16.08
C SER A 59 22.10 -12.41 15.50
N PRO A 60 20.90 -11.87 15.75
CA PRO A 60 19.70 -12.33 15.08
C PRO A 60 19.79 -12.02 13.57
N THR A 61 19.31 -12.95 12.75
CA THR A 61 19.32 -12.84 11.30
C THR A 61 18.14 -12.06 10.75
N GLU A 62 17.17 -11.73 11.62
CA GLU A 62 15.99 -10.96 11.27
C GLU A 62 15.46 -10.18 12.47
N PHE A 63 14.81 -9.03 12.19
CA PHE A 63 14.12 -8.22 13.21
C PHE A 63 12.68 -7.95 12.80
N SER A 64 11.75 -8.18 13.71
CA SER A 64 10.38 -7.72 13.59
C SER A 64 10.27 -6.27 14.04
N VAL A 65 9.92 -5.36 13.13
CA VAL A 65 9.82 -3.89 13.41
C VAL A 65 8.41 -3.52 13.84
N ALA A 66 7.42 -4.15 13.21
CA ALA A 66 6.02 -4.00 13.56
C ALA A 66 5.36 -5.36 13.42
N SER A 67 4.54 -5.73 14.39
CA SER A 67 3.89 -7.03 14.40
C SER A 67 2.50 -6.98 15.02
N ALA A 68 1.61 -7.74 14.42
CA ALA A 68 0.48 -8.36 15.07
C ALA A 68 0.72 -9.88 15.03
N ASP A 69 -0.10 -10.67 15.71
CA ASP A 69 0.17 -12.10 15.83
C ASP A 69 0.25 -12.84 14.50
N SER A 70 -0.46 -12.35 13.48
CA SER A 70 -0.60 -12.99 12.17
C SER A 70 0.05 -12.24 11.00
N TYR A 71 0.62 -11.05 11.22
CA TYR A 71 1.44 -10.36 10.22
C TYR A 71 2.57 -9.57 10.88
N ARG A 72 3.65 -9.36 10.14
CA ARG A 72 4.86 -8.68 10.63
C ARG A 72 5.55 -7.93 9.50
N MET A 73 6.20 -6.82 9.85
CA MET A 73 7.26 -6.26 9.03
C MET A 73 8.58 -6.81 9.55
N ILE A 74 9.27 -7.59 8.74
CA ILE A 74 10.53 -8.26 9.12
C ILE A 74 11.65 -7.69 8.28
N LEU A 75 12.65 -7.12 8.95
CA LEU A 75 13.93 -6.75 8.35
C LEU A 75 14.82 -7.98 8.29
N LYS A 76 15.28 -8.32 7.10
CA LYS A 76 16.11 -9.49 6.83
C LYS A 76 17.12 -9.15 5.74
N GLU A 77 18.31 -9.72 5.79
CA GLU A 77 19.31 -9.58 4.72
C GLU A 77 18.77 -10.09 3.38
N GLY A 78 19.02 -9.34 2.32
CA GLY A 78 18.46 -9.58 0.98
C GLY A 78 16.98 -9.14 0.82
N GLY A 79 16.32 -8.72 1.89
CA GLY A 79 14.99 -8.15 1.89
C GLY A 79 14.98 -6.63 1.75
N THR A 80 13.77 -6.04 1.84
CA THR A 80 13.58 -4.59 1.84
C THR A 80 13.14 -4.09 3.22
N MET A 81 13.24 -2.78 3.45
CA MET A 81 12.78 -2.17 4.70
C MET A 81 11.25 -2.15 4.87
N SER A 82 10.51 -2.54 3.83
CA SER A 82 9.04 -2.52 3.81
C SER A 82 8.42 -3.88 3.49
N ASP A 83 9.19 -4.94 3.62
CA ASP A 83 8.71 -6.30 3.38
C ASP A 83 7.68 -6.72 4.44
N ILE A 84 6.55 -7.24 3.96
CA ILE A 84 5.44 -7.70 4.78
C ILE A 84 5.43 -9.22 4.75
N TYR A 85 5.33 -9.80 5.93
CA TYR A 85 5.22 -11.24 6.14
C TYR A 85 3.91 -11.55 6.87
N ALA A 86 3.25 -12.62 6.46
CA ALA A 86 2.00 -13.06 7.07
C ALA A 86 1.91 -14.59 7.10
N THR A 87 1.04 -15.10 7.95
CA THR A 87 0.68 -16.51 7.97
C THR A 87 -0.20 -16.84 6.77
N LYS A 88 -0.10 -18.05 6.25
CA LYS A 88 -0.97 -18.59 5.18
C LYS A 88 -1.66 -19.87 5.61
N LEU A 89 -2.74 -20.22 4.89
CA LEU A 89 -3.41 -21.52 5.04
C LEU A 89 -2.51 -22.65 4.52
N LYS A 90 -2.61 -23.81 5.17
CA LYS A 90 -2.06 -25.05 4.63
C LYS A 90 -2.73 -25.38 3.29
N GLN A 91 -1.93 -25.73 2.32
CA GLN A 91 -2.37 -26.12 0.99
C GLN A 91 -1.81 -27.50 0.65
N ASP A 92 -2.51 -28.23 -0.20
CA ASP A 92 -1.99 -29.46 -0.78
C ASP A 92 -1.03 -29.20 -1.96
N LEU A 93 -0.55 -30.27 -2.59
CA LEU A 93 0.37 -30.18 -3.73
C LEU A 93 -0.25 -29.53 -4.97
N HIS A 94 -1.57 -29.43 -5.03
CA HIS A 94 -2.32 -28.80 -6.11
C HIS A 94 -2.66 -27.33 -5.81
N GLY A 95 -2.37 -26.87 -4.57
CA GLY A 95 -2.69 -25.52 -4.11
C GLY A 95 -4.08 -25.37 -3.50
N ASP A 96 -4.81 -26.47 -3.34
CA ASP A 96 -6.12 -26.46 -2.70
C ASP A 96 -5.98 -26.35 -1.18
N ILE A 97 -6.88 -25.61 -0.55
CA ILE A 97 -6.88 -25.41 0.91
C ILE A 97 -7.15 -26.74 1.61
N LEU A 98 -6.22 -27.15 2.46
CA LEU A 98 -6.33 -28.39 3.23
C LEU A 98 -7.29 -28.25 4.41
N ILE A 99 -8.24 -29.19 4.50
CA ILE A 99 -9.00 -29.43 5.73
C ILE A 99 -8.23 -30.39 6.63
N SER A 100 -8.10 -30.03 7.90
CA SER A 100 -7.56 -30.88 8.96
C SER A 100 -8.46 -30.77 10.18
N ASN A 101 -8.89 -31.92 10.75
CA ASN A 101 -9.78 -31.97 11.91
C ASN A 101 -11.09 -31.17 11.73
N GLY A 102 -11.65 -31.19 10.51
CA GLY A 102 -12.92 -30.51 10.20
C GLY A 102 -12.82 -29.00 9.99
N GLY A 103 -11.64 -28.42 9.93
CA GLY A 103 -11.41 -27.00 9.72
C GLY A 103 -10.15 -26.70 8.90
N VAL A 104 -9.92 -25.42 8.61
CA VAL A 104 -8.68 -24.95 7.98
C VAL A 104 -7.67 -24.53 9.06
N SER A 105 -6.37 -24.60 8.73
CA SER A 105 -5.31 -24.23 9.67
C SER A 105 -4.18 -23.48 8.99
N ALA A 106 -3.44 -22.71 9.77
CA ALA A 106 -2.21 -22.08 9.32
C ALA A 106 -1.12 -23.12 9.03
N GLU A 107 -0.23 -22.81 8.12
CA GLU A 107 1.05 -23.48 7.99
C GLU A 107 1.89 -23.17 9.23
N GLU A 108 2.30 -24.20 9.95
CA GLU A 108 2.91 -24.05 11.26
C GLU A 108 4.24 -23.27 11.22
N ASN A 109 4.39 -22.31 12.15
CA ASN A 109 5.61 -21.52 12.36
C ASN A 109 6.16 -20.80 11.12
N THR A 110 5.33 -20.54 10.12
CA THR A 110 5.80 -20.01 8.85
C THR A 110 5.18 -18.66 8.53
N PHE A 111 5.98 -17.60 8.73
CA PHE A 111 5.71 -16.31 8.11
C PHE A 111 6.28 -16.32 6.70
N ILE A 112 5.42 -16.19 5.70
CA ILE A 112 5.83 -16.04 4.31
C ILE A 112 5.86 -14.56 3.93
N LYS A 113 6.80 -14.16 3.09
CA LYS A 113 6.78 -12.85 2.47
C LYS A 113 5.57 -12.76 1.54
N VAL A 114 4.62 -11.88 1.86
CA VAL A 114 3.40 -11.66 1.08
C VAL A 114 3.51 -10.47 0.14
N GLY A 115 4.49 -9.60 0.35
CA GLY A 115 4.75 -8.45 -0.49
C GLY A 115 5.63 -7.42 0.19
N SER A 116 5.55 -6.20 -0.31
CA SER A 116 6.22 -5.02 0.24
C SER A 116 5.25 -3.84 0.23
N ALA A 117 5.26 -3.04 1.29
CA ALA A 117 4.44 -1.84 1.35
C ALA A 117 4.90 -0.75 0.36
N ALA A 118 6.16 -0.77 -0.06
CA ALA A 118 6.69 0.19 -1.01
C ALA A 118 6.14 -0.01 -2.43
N PRO A 119 5.77 1.07 -3.15
CA PRO A 119 5.36 0.97 -4.53
C PRO A 119 6.52 0.55 -5.43
N LYS A 120 6.19 -0.03 -6.59
CA LYS A 120 7.17 -0.28 -7.65
C LYS A 120 7.63 1.02 -8.28
N TYR A 121 6.70 1.95 -8.52
CA TYR A 121 6.95 3.31 -8.99
C TYR A 121 5.69 4.16 -8.77
N ASN A 122 5.86 5.48 -8.85
CA ASN A 122 4.78 6.44 -8.88
C ASN A 122 4.85 7.25 -10.18
N LEU A 123 3.69 7.67 -10.66
CA LEU A 123 3.54 8.56 -11.80
C LEU A 123 2.68 9.76 -11.37
N GLY A 124 3.11 10.95 -11.74
CA GLY A 124 2.34 12.17 -11.61
C GLY A 124 2.16 12.82 -12.97
N PHE A 125 0.92 13.15 -13.32
CA PHE A 125 0.61 13.87 -14.55
C PHE A 125 -0.13 15.16 -14.19
N ARG A 126 0.64 16.27 -14.18
CA ARG A 126 0.11 17.61 -13.88
C ARG A 126 -0.14 18.36 -15.17
N ASN A 127 -1.28 19.04 -15.23
CA ASN A 127 -1.64 19.92 -16.33
C ASN A 127 -2.18 21.24 -15.77
N SER A 128 -1.83 22.32 -16.44
CA SER A 128 -2.35 23.66 -16.20
C SER A 128 -2.78 24.28 -17.53
N PHE A 129 -3.97 24.85 -17.52
CA PHE A 129 -4.53 25.59 -18.64
C PHE A 129 -4.89 27.00 -18.19
N SER A 130 -4.27 28.01 -18.77
CA SER A 130 -4.59 29.40 -18.47
C SER A 130 -5.20 30.13 -19.65
N TRP A 131 -6.28 30.87 -19.41
CA TRP A 131 -6.99 31.63 -20.40
C TRP A 131 -7.64 32.87 -19.79
N LYS A 132 -7.20 34.08 -20.21
CA LYS A 132 -7.80 35.36 -19.83
C LYS A 132 -8.01 35.55 -18.30
N GLY A 133 -7.04 35.11 -17.51
CA GLY A 133 -7.09 35.20 -16.05
C GLY A 133 -7.77 34.03 -15.35
N VAL A 134 -8.39 33.09 -16.10
CA VAL A 134 -8.85 31.81 -15.58
C VAL A 134 -7.72 30.80 -15.68
N GLU A 135 -7.46 30.03 -14.64
CA GLU A 135 -6.50 28.95 -14.62
C GLU A 135 -7.13 27.68 -14.04
N LEU A 136 -7.01 26.59 -14.80
CA LEU A 136 -7.43 25.24 -14.40
C LEU A 136 -6.18 24.39 -14.26
N ASP A 137 -5.90 23.93 -13.04
CA ASP A 137 -4.86 22.96 -12.74
C ASP A 137 -5.45 21.64 -12.34
N PHE A 138 -4.80 20.53 -12.73
CA PHE A 138 -5.11 19.23 -12.15
C PHE A 138 -3.89 18.32 -12.12
N LEU A 139 -3.86 17.44 -11.13
CA LEU A 139 -2.85 16.41 -10.93
C LEU A 139 -3.54 15.04 -10.89
N ILE A 140 -3.20 14.20 -11.86
CA ILE A 140 -3.51 12.78 -11.83
C ILE A 140 -2.28 12.06 -11.27
N ASP A 141 -2.48 11.27 -10.23
CA ASP A 141 -1.47 10.50 -9.54
C ASP A 141 -1.73 9.02 -9.66
N ALA A 142 -0.68 8.25 -9.92
CA ALA A 142 -0.73 6.80 -9.99
C ALA A 142 0.35 6.17 -9.12
N ARG A 143 -0.06 5.37 -8.16
CA ARG A 143 0.79 4.48 -7.40
C ARG A 143 0.70 3.08 -7.99
N VAL A 144 1.82 2.51 -8.43
CA VAL A 144 1.85 1.19 -9.03
C VAL A 144 2.64 0.23 -8.16
N GLY A 145 1.99 -0.85 -7.76
CA GLY A 145 2.55 -1.84 -6.82
C GLY A 145 2.43 -1.39 -5.37
N GLY A 146 3.11 -2.14 -4.54
CA GLY A 146 2.92 -2.11 -3.09
C GLY A 146 1.75 -2.99 -2.66
N GLU A 147 1.81 -3.47 -1.42
CA GLU A 147 0.78 -4.30 -0.82
C GLU A 147 0.30 -3.65 0.48
N VAL A 148 -0.98 -3.87 0.79
CA VAL A 148 -1.64 -3.38 1.99
C VAL A 148 -2.46 -4.50 2.61
N ILE A 149 -2.45 -4.58 3.93
CA ILE A 149 -3.26 -5.56 4.69
C ILE A 149 -4.51 -4.84 5.21
N SER A 150 -5.68 -5.45 4.99
CA SER A 150 -6.95 -4.92 5.48
C SER A 150 -7.48 -5.69 6.69
N ALA A 151 -7.19 -5.18 7.88
CA ALA A 151 -7.82 -5.68 9.11
C ALA A 151 -9.32 -5.40 9.14
N THR A 152 -9.77 -4.30 8.53
CA THR A 152 -11.21 -3.98 8.42
C THR A 152 -11.96 -5.03 7.60
N GLN A 153 -11.40 -5.48 6.46
CA GLN A 153 -12.02 -6.54 5.67
C GLN A 153 -12.07 -7.85 6.46
N ALA A 154 -10.98 -8.19 7.16
CA ALA A 154 -10.94 -9.36 8.02
C ALA A 154 -12.03 -9.32 9.10
N LEU A 155 -12.20 -8.17 9.75
CA LEU A 155 -13.24 -7.99 10.77
C LEU A 155 -14.66 -8.12 10.17
N MET A 156 -14.92 -7.54 9.00
CA MET A 156 -16.20 -7.68 8.30
C MET A 156 -16.49 -9.13 7.93
N ASP A 157 -15.48 -9.88 7.49
CA ASP A 157 -15.61 -11.29 7.14
C ASP A 157 -15.85 -12.16 8.37
N GLN A 158 -15.17 -11.87 9.47
CA GLN A 158 -15.34 -12.57 10.74
C GLN A 158 -16.81 -12.51 11.23
N PHE A 159 -17.46 -11.35 11.06
CA PHE A 159 -18.85 -11.16 11.44
C PHE A 159 -19.86 -11.49 10.30
N GLY A 160 -19.37 -11.98 9.16
CA GLY A 160 -20.22 -12.40 8.05
C GLY A 160 -20.99 -11.28 7.36
N VAL A 161 -20.54 -10.02 7.49
CA VAL A 161 -21.26 -8.82 6.98
C VAL A 161 -20.73 -8.33 5.63
N SER A 162 -19.71 -8.96 5.08
CA SER A 162 -19.17 -8.61 3.75
C SER A 162 -19.93 -9.32 2.62
N GLN A 163 -19.85 -8.74 1.42
CA GLN A 163 -20.39 -9.38 0.20
C GLN A 163 -19.71 -10.72 -0.07
N GLN A 164 -18.43 -10.86 0.25
CA GLN A 164 -17.67 -12.09 0.06
C GLN A 164 -18.23 -13.22 0.92
N THR A 165 -18.50 -12.97 2.18
CA THR A 165 -19.10 -13.97 3.08
C THR A 165 -20.54 -14.29 2.71
N ALA A 166 -21.32 -13.31 2.25
CA ALA A 166 -22.66 -13.56 1.72
C ALA A 166 -22.61 -14.51 0.51
N THR A 167 -21.77 -14.20 -0.47
CA THR A 167 -21.58 -15.04 -1.65
C THR A 167 -21.13 -16.46 -1.29
N ALA A 168 -20.22 -16.60 -0.32
CA ALA A 168 -19.80 -17.92 0.16
C ALA A 168 -20.95 -18.73 0.77
N ARG A 169 -21.82 -18.11 1.59
CA ARG A 169 -23.03 -18.75 2.13
C ARG A 169 -23.99 -19.18 1.02
N ASP A 170 -24.26 -18.28 0.07
CA ASP A 170 -25.18 -18.57 -1.05
C ASP A 170 -24.66 -19.72 -1.93
N ASN A 171 -23.36 -19.85 -2.06
CA ASN A 171 -22.70 -20.94 -2.79
C ASN A 171 -22.55 -22.23 -1.95
N GLY A 172 -23.04 -22.28 -0.73
CA GLY A 172 -22.96 -23.46 0.15
C GLY A 172 -21.58 -23.69 0.75
N GLY A 173 -20.78 -22.62 0.93
CA GLY A 173 -19.49 -22.64 1.58
C GLY A 173 -18.31 -22.21 0.70
N VAL A 174 -17.12 -22.28 1.27
CA VAL A 174 -15.84 -21.97 0.63
C VAL A 174 -15.20 -23.24 0.07
N PRO A 175 -14.75 -23.26 -1.19
CA PRO A 175 -14.07 -24.43 -1.77
C PRO A 175 -12.79 -24.81 -1.00
N VAL A 176 -12.60 -26.09 -0.78
CA VAL A 176 -11.45 -26.70 -0.10
C VAL A 176 -11.12 -28.03 -0.78
N ASN A 177 -10.00 -28.66 -0.44
CA ASN A 177 -9.53 -29.89 -1.09
C ASN A 177 -10.55 -31.05 -1.16
N ASN A 178 -11.47 -31.16 -0.20
CA ASN A 178 -12.47 -32.23 -0.12
C ASN A 178 -13.92 -31.70 -0.23
N GLY A 179 -14.15 -30.68 -1.05
CA GLY A 179 -15.48 -30.12 -1.27
C GLY A 179 -15.61 -28.67 -0.81
N LYS A 180 -16.55 -28.39 0.10
CA LYS A 180 -16.77 -27.04 0.64
C LYS A 180 -16.82 -27.07 2.15
N LEU A 181 -16.21 -26.07 2.76
CA LEU A 181 -16.31 -25.78 4.19
C LEU A 181 -17.36 -24.71 4.42
N ASP A 182 -18.11 -24.84 5.49
CA ASP A 182 -19.07 -23.81 5.90
C ASP A 182 -18.42 -22.41 5.98
N ALA A 183 -19.13 -21.38 5.51
CA ALA A 183 -18.58 -20.04 5.40
C ALA A 183 -18.25 -19.43 6.77
N GLU A 184 -19.10 -19.64 7.79
CA GLU A 184 -18.85 -19.13 9.14
C GLU A 184 -17.61 -19.77 9.73
N GLN A 185 -17.47 -21.08 9.59
CA GLN A 185 -16.31 -21.83 10.08
C GLN A 185 -15.01 -21.40 9.37
N TYR A 186 -15.06 -21.21 8.04
CA TYR A 186 -13.90 -20.75 7.26
C TYR A 186 -13.47 -19.33 7.69
N TYR A 187 -14.39 -18.38 7.61
CA TYR A 187 -14.08 -16.98 7.93
C TYR A 187 -13.83 -16.74 9.42
N GLY A 188 -14.44 -17.50 10.28
CA GLY A 188 -14.13 -17.51 11.71
C GLY A 188 -12.66 -17.89 11.99
N THR A 189 -12.07 -18.76 11.14
CA THR A 189 -10.65 -19.13 11.24
C THR A 189 -9.72 -18.12 10.57
N VAL A 190 -10.00 -17.75 9.30
CA VAL A 190 -9.07 -16.89 8.51
C VAL A 190 -9.12 -15.42 8.90
N ALA A 191 -10.17 -14.98 9.58
CA ALA A 191 -10.41 -13.61 9.98
C ALA A 191 -10.37 -13.37 11.49
N SER A 192 -10.04 -14.39 12.30
CA SER A 192 -10.15 -14.33 13.75
C SER A 192 -9.10 -13.40 14.38
N GLY A 193 -9.38 -12.11 14.43
CA GLY A 193 -8.65 -11.12 15.21
C GLY A 193 -7.12 -11.21 15.10
N LYS A 194 -6.45 -11.36 16.26
CA LYS A 194 -4.98 -11.43 16.33
C LYS A 194 -4.37 -12.69 15.72
N THR A 195 -5.12 -13.79 15.68
CA THR A 195 -4.65 -15.10 15.22
C THR A 195 -5.10 -15.45 13.80
N GLY A 196 -5.89 -14.59 13.16
CA GLY A 196 -6.37 -14.76 11.80
C GLY A 196 -5.23 -14.84 10.76
N LEU A 197 -5.52 -15.50 9.66
CA LEU A 197 -4.56 -15.77 8.58
C LEU A 197 -4.53 -14.59 7.61
N LEU A 198 -3.85 -13.52 7.99
CA LEU A 198 -3.87 -12.23 7.27
C LEU A 198 -3.23 -12.26 5.89
N ALA A 199 -2.55 -13.33 5.48
CA ALA A 199 -2.13 -13.52 4.10
C ALA A 199 -3.33 -13.52 3.13
N HIS A 200 -4.51 -13.91 3.59
CA HIS A 200 -5.77 -13.84 2.84
C HIS A 200 -6.25 -12.39 2.59
N TYR A 201 -5.85 -11.45 3.42
CA TYR A 201 -6.29 -10.06 3.39
C TYR A 201 -5.22 -9.09 2.87
N VAL A 202 -4.29 -9.60 2.08
CA VAL A 202 -3.28 -8.80 1.39
C VAL A 202 -3.82 -8.36 0.03
N TYR A 203 -3.82 -7.07 -0.20
CA TYR A 203 -4.35 -6.44 -1.42
C TYR A 203 -3.28 -5.57 -2.07
N SER A 204 -3.31 -5.48 -3.40
CA SER A 204 -2.43 -4.55 -4.10
C SER A 204 -2.82 -3.10 -3.83
N ALA A 205 -1.84 -2.27 -3.50
CA ALA A 205 -2.02 -0.85 -3.27
C ALA A 205 -2.04 -0.02 -4.57
N THR A 206 -2.03 -0.68 -5.74
CA THR A 206 -2.10 0.00 -7.03
C THR A 206 -3.38 0.80 -7.16
N ASN A 207 -3.24 2.09 -7.44
CA ASN A 207 -4.36 3.00 -7.66
C ASN A 207 -3.99 4.15 -8.60
N VAL A 208 -5.00 4.77 -9.21
CA VAL A 208 -4.91 5.98 -10.03
C VAL A 208 -6.02 6.92 -9.62
N ARG A 209 -5.69 8.19 -9.31
CA ARG A 209 -6.65 9.15 -8.80
C ARG A 209 -6.42 10.57 -9.32
N LEU A 210 -7.49 11.36 -9.32
CA LEU A 210 -7.40 12.81 -9.41
C LEU A 210 -7.01 13.34 -8.03
N ARG A 211 -5.70 13.59 -7.86
CA ARG A 211 -5.11 13.97 -6.57
C ARG A 211 -5.48 15.39 -6.19
N GLU A 212 -5.46 16.29 -7.15
CA GLU A 212 -5.72 17.71 -6.97
C GLU A 212 -6.39 18.27 -8.21
N MET A 213 -7.32 19.19 -8.01
CA MET A 213 -7.88 20.02 -9.06
C MET A 213 -8.13 21.40 -8.48
N SER A 214 -7.69 22.44 -9.17
CA SER A 214 -7.84 23.83 -8.78
C SER A 214 -8.38 24.65 -9.95
N LEU A 215 -9.37 25.47 -9.67
CA LEU A 215 -9.87 26.50 -10.57
C LEU A 215 -9.61 27.86 -9.96
N SER A 216 -8.83 28.68 -10.62
CA SER A 216 -8.44 30.01 -10.16
C SER A 216 -8.89 31.08 -11.13
N TYR A 217 -9.21 32.24 -10.61
CA TYR A 217 -9.49 33.43 -11.42
C TYR A 217 -8.78 34.62 -10.86
N MET A 218 -7.94 35.25 -11.72
CA MET A 218 -7.27 36.52 -11.42
C MET A 218 -8.18 37.68 -11.80
N LEU A 219 -8.61 38.43 -10.80
CA LEU A 219 -9.44 39.62 -11.02
C LEU A 219 -8.65 40.68 -11.78
N PRO A 220 -9.29 41.38 -12.73
CA PRO A 220 -8.61 42.46 -13.49
C PRO A 220 -8.09 43.55 -12.57
N ALA A 221 -6.79 43.82 -12.59
CA ALA A 221 -6.15 44.85 -11.77
C ALA A 221 -6.78 46.28 -11.94
N LYS A 222 -7.38 46.50 -13.12
CA LYS A 222 -8.12 47.75 -13.44
C LYS A 222 -9.27 48.01 -12.47
N TRP A 223 -9.91 47.03 -11.89
CA TRP A 223 -10.98 47.16 -10.91
C TRP A 223 -10.47 47.78 -9.59
N PHE A 224 -9.19 47.69 -9.34
CA PHE A 224 -8.53 48.12 -8.10
C PHE A 224 -7.54 49.25 -8.37
N GLY A 225 -7.70 49.99 -9.50
CA GLY A 225 -6.81 51.07 -9.86
C GLY A 225 -5.36 50.64 -10.10
N GLU A 226 -5.14 49.42 -10.54
CA GLU A 226 -3.82 48.78 -10.83
C GLU A 226 -2.91 48.62 -9.59
N LYS A 227 -3.46 48.81 -8.38
CA LYS A 227 -2.71 48.78 -7.13
C LYS A 227 -2.72 47.39 -6.44
N LEU A 228 -3.66 46.52 -6.83
CA LEU A 228 -3.86 45.23 -6.20
C LEU A 228 -4.02 44.14 -7.26
N ASN A 229 -3.37 43.00 -7.03
CA ASN A 229 -3.60 41.78 -7.75
C ASN A 229 -4.33 40.80 -6.82
N ILE A 230 -5.56 40.44 -7.14
CA ILE A 230 -6.39 39.54 -6.35
C ILE A 230 -6.68 38.33 -7.19
N SER A 231 -6.40 37.13 -6.63
CA SER A 231 -6.77 35.86 -7.21
C SER A 231 -7.73 35.14 -6.26
N LEU A 232 -8.77 34.53 -6.83
CA LEU A 232 -9.70 33.66 -6.13
C LEU A 232 -9.48 32.23 -6.64
N SER A 233 -9.33 31.27 -5.73
CA SER A 233 -9.08 29.88 -6.08
C SER A 233 -10.03 28.96 -5.33
N LEU A 234 -10.52 27.94 -6.04
CA LEU A 234 -11.23 26.79 -5.48
C LEU A 234 -10.40 25.55 -5.73
N THR A 235 -9.95 24.88 -4.65
CA THR A 235 -9.10 23.69 -4.74
C THR A 235 -9.78 22.51 -4.06
N GLY A 236 -9.76 21.37 -4.72
CA GLY A 236 -10.21 20.09 -4.18
C GLY A 236 -9.10 19.05 -4.24
N HIS A 237 -9.06 18.18 -3.23
CA HIS A 237 -8.08 17.10 -3.14
C HIS A 237 -8.76 15.73 -3.11
N ASN A 238 -8.11 14.71 -3.71
CA ASN A 238 -8.60 13.33 -3.76
C ASN A 238 -10.03 13.19 -4.29
N LEU A 239 -10.36 13.96 -5.34
CA LEU A 239 -11.72 14.12 -5.84
C LEU A 239 -12.30 12.85 -6.47
N LEU A 240 -11.49 12.11 -7.22
CA LEU A 240 -11.92 10.93 -7.96
C LEU A 240 -10.87 9.83 -7.91
N MET A 241 -11.32 8.60 -7.70
CA MET A 241 -10.53 7.38 -7.85
C MET A 241 -10.87 6.76 -9.21
N PHE A 242 -9.96 6.89 -10.19
CA PHE A 242 -10.16 6.32 -11.53
C PHE A 242 -9.96 4.80 -11.55
N TYR A 243 -8.99 4.33 -10.75
CA TYR A 243 -8.66 2.91 -10.68
C TYR A 243 -8.12 2.55 -9.29
N LYS A 244 -8.53 1.41 -8.79
CA LYS A 244 -7.96 0.76 -7.61
C LYS A 244 -8.06 -0.75 -7.75
N LYS A 245 -7.08 -1.46 -7.22
CA LYS A 245 -7.07 -2.93 -7.24
C LYS A 245 -7.66 -3.52 -5.94
N ALA A 246 -7.50 -2.81 -4.84
CA ALA A 246 -8.15 -3.16 -3.58
C ALA A 246 -9.64 -2.78 -3.58
N PRO A 247 -10.51 -3.48 -2.84
CA PRO A 247 -11.94 -3.15 -2.73
C PRO A 247 -12.20 -1.85 -1.94
N PHE A 248 -11.19 -1.32 -1.26
CA PHE A 248 -11.20 -0.07 -0.47
C PHE A 248 -10.15 0.91 -1.03
N ASP A 249 -10.05 2.11 -0.45
CA ASP A 249 -8.96 3.04 -0.77
C ASP A 249 -7.65 2.55 -0.13
N PRO A 250 -6.65 2.11 -0.92
CA PRO A 250 -5.43 1.52 -0.38
C PRO A 250 -4.46 2.53 0.25
N GLU A 251 -4.75 3.83 0.17
CA GLU A 251 -3.95 4.88 0.83
C GLU A 251 -4.52 5.31 2.19
N LEU A 252 -5.76 4.91 2.50
CA LEU A 252 -6.35 5.08 3.83
C LEU A 252 -5.75 4.03 4.79
N THR A 253 -4.47 4.11 5.06
CA THR A 253 -3.87 3.37 6.17
C THR A 253 -4.11 4.16 7.44
N ALA A 254 -4.75 3.53 8.44
CA ALA A 254 -4.79 4.11 9.77
C ALA A 254 -3.35 4.35 10.24
N ASN A 255 -3.00 5.60 10.50
CA ASN A 255 -1.80 5.91 11.24
C ASN A 255 -2.03 5.41 12.68
N THR A 256 -1.48 4.27 13.01
CA THR A 256 -1.38 3.75 14.38
C THR A 256 -0.06 4.17 15.00
#